data_e54aef9632059949a538f3e21051328c
#
_entry.id   e54aef9632059949a538f3e21051328c
#
_cell.length_a   1.000
_cell.length_b   1.000
_cell.length_c   1.000
_cell.angle_alpha   90.00
_cell.angle_beta   90.00
_cell.angle_gamma   90.00
#
_symmetry.space_group_name_H-M   'P 1'
#
loop_
_entity.id
_entity.type
_entity.pdbx_description
1 polymer ?
#
loop_
_entity_poly.entity_id
_entity_poly.type
_entity_poly.pdbx_seq_one_letter_code
_entity_poly.pdbx_strand_id
1 'polypeptide(L)'
;MIKKLTYFIKLITFIGFLALVTGCAHQATDFFVDTKITSPKVIAMDAPRTPWVVEIESRLRKEGFRVLRWSSQKVIQEETSETRKESYREASARYILVVRGYASLNTMRRCFGGGFNFNDLTAELVDAQNNETIFSVSGSGYSENCPPMSGNLFGNIVDAVKQSWQ
;
A
#
# COMPACT_ATOMS: atom_id res chain seq x y z
N MET A 1 -52.58 -0.74 -18.26
CA MET A 1 -51.47 0.24 -18.42
C MET A 1 -50.79 0.60 -17.10
N ILE A 2 -51.50 0.80 -16.04
CA ILE A 2 -50.98 1.26 -14.71
C ILE A 2 -49.95 0.28 -14.10
N LYS A 3 -50.15 -1.06 -14.19
CA LYS A 3 -49.21 -2.04 -13.63
C LYS A 3 -47.80 -2.03 -14.27
N LYS A 4 -47.70 -1.70 -15.56
CA LYS A 4 -46.41 -1.61 -16.25
C LYS A 4 -45.62 -0.33 -15.82
N LEU A 5 -46.35 0.74 -15.57
CA LEU A 5 -45.75 2.02 -15.11
C LEU A 5 -45.18 1.88 -13.70
N THR A 6 -45.88 1.21 -12.79
CA THR A 6 -45.38 0.97 -11.41
C THR A 6 -44.15 0.05 -11.39
N TYR A 7 -44.05 -0.91 -12.30
CA TYR A 7 -42.86 -1.76 -12.41
C TYR A 7 -41.64 -0.98 -12.92
N PHE A 8 -41.86 -0.09 -13.88
CA PHE A 8 -40.81 0.77 -14.43
C PHE A 8 -40.25 1.77 -13.39
N ILE A 9 -41.14 2.36 -12.60
CA ILE A 9 -40.75 3.27 -11.50
C ILE A 9 -39.95 2.53 -10.44
N LYS A 10 -40.36 1.32 -10.02
CA LYS A 10 -39.61 0.50 -9.06
C LYS A 10 -38.23 0.07 -9.58
N LEU A 11 -38.13 -0.23 -10.87
CA LEU A 11 -36.86 -0.61 -11.49
C LEU A 11 -35.87 0.58 -11.52
N ILE A 12 -36.36 1.78 -11.88
CA ILE A 12 -35.54 3.00 -11.90
C ILE A 12 -35.07 3.37 -10.48
N THR A 13 -35.94 3.23 -9.46
CA THR A 13 -35.60 3.51 -8.07
C THR A 13 -34.55 2.51 -7.54
N PHE A 14 -34.66 1.25 -7.93
CA PHE A 14 -33.70 0.21 -7.53
C PHE A 14 -32.33 0.43 -8.20
N ILE A 15 -32.29 0.78 -9.49
CA ILE A 15 -31.04 1.11 -10.22
C ILE A 15 -30.40 2.37 -9.66
N GLY A 16 -31.21 3.40 -9.34
CA GLY A 16 -30.72 4.63 -8.71
C GLY A 16 -30.12 4.41 -7.31
N PHE A 17 -30.65 3.47 -6.54
CA PHE A 17 -30.13 3.14 -5.23
C PHE A 17 -28.80 2.34 -5.29
N LEU A 18 -28.61 1.50 -6.31
CA LEU A 18 -27.36 0.77 -6.53
C LEU A 18 -26.19 1.70 -6.90
N ALA A 19 -26.45 2.82 -7.56
CA ALA A 19 -25.41 3.76 -7.98
C ALA A 19 -24.83 4.62 -6.82
N LEU A 20 -25.46 4.63 -5.66
CA LEU A 20 -25.05 5.46 -4.51
C LEU A 20 -24.07 4.76 -3.55
N VAL A 21 -23.74 3.50 -3.78
CA VAL A 21 -22.87 2.70 -2.88
C VAL A 21 -21.43 2.57 -3.37
N THR A 22 -20.97 3.35 -4.35
CA THR A 22 -19.55 3.38 -4.70
C THR A 22 -18.80 4.24 -3.69
N GLY A 23 -18.33 3.61 -2.62
CA GLY A 23 -17.40 4.22 -1.68
C GLY A 23 -16.08 4.48 -2.40
N CYS A 24 -15.78 5.75 -2.68
CA CYS A 24 -14.55 6.14 -3.35
C CYS A 24 -13.36 6.07 -2.38
N ALA A 25 -12.54 5.02 -2.48
CA ALA A 25 -11.15 5.14 -2.10
C ALA A 25 -10.48 6.01 -3.17
N HIS A 26 -9.90 7.14 -2.76
CA HIS A 26 -9.15 8.00 -3.67
C HIS A 26 -7.69 7.58 -3.64
N GLN A 27 -7.11 7.34 -4.81
CA GLN A 27 -5.71 6.99 -4.92
C GLN A 27 -5.11 7.56 -6.21
N ALA A 28 -3.89 8.08 -6.11
CA ALA A 28 -3.08 8.52 -7.24
C ALA A 28 -1.78 7.70 -7.26
N THR A 29 -1.28 7.41 -8.44
CA THR A 29 0.01 6.74 -8.65
C THR A 29 0.76 7.50 -9.73
N ASP A 30 1.93 8.02 -9.39
CA ASP A 30 2.80 8.77 -10.27
C ASP A 30 4.11 8.01 -10.46
N PHE A 31 4.48 7.71 -11.69
CA PHE A 31 5.78 7.14 -12.06
C PHE A 31 6.70 8.24 -12.57
N PHE A 32 7.87 8.35 -11.98
CA PHE A 32 8.87 9.37 -12.33
C PHE A 32 9.97 8.82 -13.22
N VAL A 33 10.11 7.48 -13.27
CA VAL A 33 11.14 6.78 -14.05
C VAL A 33 10.46 5.73 -14.93
N ASP A 34 10.68 5.83 -16.24
CA ASP A 34 10.12 4.89 -17.22
C ASP A 34 10.94 3.61 -17.35
N THR A 35 12.17 3.59 -16.84
CA THR A 35 13.08 2.46 -16.98
C THR A 35 12.70 1.34 -16.03
N LYS A 36 12.54 0.12 -16.57
CA LYS A 36 12.25 -1.07 -15.77
C LYS A 36 13.49 -1.55 -15.00
N ILE A 37 13.25 -1.98 -13.78
CA ILE A 37 14.28 -2.57 -12.93
C ILE A 37 14.52 -4.01 -13.37
N THR A 38 15.76 -4.33 -13.75
CA THR A 38 16.17 -5.67 -14.19
C THR A 38 16.91 -6.46 -13.10
N SER A 39 17.19 -5.82 -11.96
CA SER A 39 17.86 -6.46 -10.83
C SER A 39 16.93 -7.45 -10.09
N PRO A 40 17.48 -8.36 -9.27
CA PRO A 40 16.67 -9.26 -8.47
C PRO A 40 15.60 -8.54 -7.64
N LYS A 41 14.44 -9.17 -7.47
CA LYS A 41 13.29 -8.64 -6.70
C LYS A 41 13.59 -8.57 -5.19
N VAL A 42 14.47 -7.65 -4.80
CA VAL A 42 14.86 -7.41 -3.41
C VAL A 42 14.55 -5.97 -3.04
N ILE A 43 13.73 -5.78 -2.03
CA ILE A 43 13.29 -4.47 -1.54
C ILE A 43 13.54 -4.39 -0.04
N ALA A 44 14.11 -3.27 0.44
CA ALA A 44 14.05 -2.92 1.84
C ALA A 44 12.77 -2.11 2.11
N MET A 45 12.03 -2.44 3.14
CA MET A 45 10.84 -1.70 3.53
C MET A 45 11.13 -0.81 4.73
N ASP A 46 11.02 0.52 4.54
CA ASP A 46 11.03 1.54 5.57
C ASP A 46 9.58 1.92 5.92
N ALA A 47 9.06 1.30 6.97
CA ALA A 47 7.67 1.44 7.38
C ALA A 47 7.50 1.23 8.89
N PRO A 48 6.45 1.81 9.51
CA PRO A 48 6.13 1.56 10.91
C PRO A 48 5.75 0.09 11.15
N ARG A 49 5.96 -0.41 12.38
CA ARG A 49 5.58 -1.79 12.75
C ARG A 49 4.10 -1.87 13.10
N THR A 50 3.26 -1.87 12.08
CA THR A 50 1.80 -1.93 12.23
C THR A 50 1.23 -3.14 11.49
N PRO A 51 0.05 -3.66 11.88
CA PRO A 51 -0.55 -4.81 11.22
C PRO A 51 -0.80 -4.61 9.72
N TRP A 52 -1.13 -3.40 9.28
CA TRP A 52 -1.38 -3.10 7.88
C TRP A 52 -0.09 -3.11 7.02
N VAL A 53 1.07 -2.78 7.62
CA VAL A 53 2.37 -2.94 6.93
C VAL A 53 2.70 -4.40 6.71
N VAL A 54 2.40 -5.27 7.68
CA VAL A 54 2.59 -6.72 7.54
C VAL A 54 1.75 -7.28 6.39
N GLU A 55 0.56 -6.75 6.15
CA GLU A 55 -0.28 -7.14 5.03
C GLU A 55 0.35 -6.76 3.68
N ILE A 56 0.88 -5.52 3.55
CA ILE A 56 1.61 -5.10 2.33
C ILE A 56 2.84 -5.98 2.11
N GLU A 57 3.63 -6.23 3.16
CA GLU A 57 4.80 -7.10 3.11
C GLU A 57 4.44 -8.52 2.65
N SER A 58 3.36 -9.09 3.19
CA SER A 58 2.86 -10.42 2.82
C SER A 58 2.48 -10.49 1.33
N ARG A 59 1.83 -9.46 0.80
CA ARG A 59 1.45 -9.38 -0.62
C ARG A 59 2.68 -9.29 -1.52
N LEU A 60 3.66 -8.45 -1.18
CA LEU A 60 4.93 -8.35 -1.92
C LEU A 60 5.67 -9.70 -1.97
N ARG A 61 5.70 -10.43 -0.84
CA ARG A 61 6.32 -11.76 -0.80
C ARG A 61 5.60 -12.77 -1.69
N LYS A 62 4.27 -12.73 -1.78
CA LYS A 62 3.48 -13.56 -2.70
C LYS A 62 3.79 -13.29 -4.17
N GLU A 63 4.19 -12.05 -4.51
CA GLU A 63 4.64 -11.66 -5.85
C GLU A 63 6.14 -11.96 -6.12
N GLY A 64 6.78 -12.69 -5.21
CA GLY A 64 8.15 -13.16 -5.35
C GLY A 64 9.21 -12.16 -4.91
N PHE A 65 8.84 -11.09 -4.21
CA PHE A 65 9.81 -10.15 -3.66
C PHE A 65 10.43 -10.68 -2.37
N ARG A 66 11.74 -10.57 -2.25
CA ARG A 66 12.44 -10.68 -0.97
C ARG A 66 12.34 -9.33 -0.26
N VAL A 67 11.52 -9.27 0.78
CA VAL A 67 11.32 -8.05 1.56
C VAL A 67 12.22 -8.10 2.78
N LEU A 68 13.14 -7.13 2.86
CA LEU A 68 14.03 -6.88 3.98
C LEU A 68 13.43 -5.76 4.82
N ARG A 69 13.70 -5.72 6.11
CA ARG A 69 13.36 -4.55 6.92
C ARG A 69 14.47 -3.53 6.82
N TRP A 70 14.09 -2.31 6.47
CA TRP A 70 14.95 -1.17 6.68
C TRP A 70 14.88 -0.81 8.15
N SER A 71 15.95 -1.01 8.90
CA SER A 71 15.99 -0.50 10.25
C SER A 71 16.53 0.93 10.19
N SER A 72 15.66 1.90 10.38
CA SER A 72 16.01 3.31 10.51
C SER A 72 16.76 3.60 11.83
N GLN A 73 17.40 2.60 12.41
CA GLN A 73 18.15 2.70 13.66
C GLN A 73 19.54 3.36 13.48
N LYS A 74 19.61 4.44 12.70
CA LYS A 74 20.80 5.31 12.72
C LYS A 74 21.13 5.81 14.13
N VAL A 75 20.13 5.94 15.00
CA VAL A 75 20.29 6.44 16.37
C VAL A 75 20.90 5.41 17.31
N ILE A 76 20.74 4.10 17.08
CA ILE A 76 21.34 3.05 17.93
C ILE A 76 22.74 2.66 17.44
N GLN A 77 23.11 3.02 16.22
CA GLN A 77 24.42 2.70 15.65
C GLN A 77 25.58 3.54 16.20
N GLU A 78 25.31 4.71 16.75
CA GLU A 78 26.37 5.54 17.36
C GLU A 78 26.88 4.97 18.68
N GLU A 79 26.09 4.12 19.36
CA GLU A 79 26.46 3.55 20.67
C GLU A 79 26.95 2.11 20.62
N THR A 80 26.92 1.42 19.47
CA THR A 80 27.24 -0.01 19.40
C THR A 80 28.38 -0.32 18.41
N SER A 81 29.36 -1.10 18.90
CA SER A 81 30.60 -1.54 18.28
C SER A 81 30.62 -1.77 16.74
N GLU A 82 31.79 -1.60 16.12
CA GLU A 82 32.08 -1.73 14.67
C GLU A 82 31.52 -3.00 14.01
N THR A 83 31.46 -4.12 14.71
CA THR A 83 30.92 -5.40 14.24
C THR A 83 29.42 -5.33 13.90
N ARG A 84 28.67 -4.45 14.53
CA ARG A 84 27.23 -4.29 14.28
C ARG A 84 26.94 -3.42 13.06
N LYS A 85 27.88 -2.54 12.69
CA LYS A 85 27.79 -1.72 11.47
C LYS A 85 27.98 -2.57 10.21
N GLU A 86 28.80 -3.60 10.24
CA GLU A 86 29.02 -4.50 9.09
C GLU A 86 27.80 -5.36 8.79
N SER A 87 27.13 -5.94 9.79
CA SER A 87 25.93 -6.77 9.57
C SER A 87 24.75 -5.97 8.99
N TYR A 88 24.68 -4.66 9.20
CA TYR A 88 23.65 -3.79 8.58
C TYR A 88 23.97 -3.41 7.14
N ARG A 89 25.23 -3.36 6.73
CA ARG A 89 25.63 -3.14 5.33
C ARG A 89 25.30 -4.33 4.44
N GLU A 90 25.36 -5.53 4.95
CA GLU A 90 24.96 -6.76 4.20
C GLU A 90 23.45 -6.84 3.93
N ALA A 91 22.62 -6.16 4.74
CA ALA A 91 21.17 -6.10 4.53
C ALA A 91 20.72 -4.90 3.67
N SER A 92 21.64 -4.11 3.11
CA SER A 92 21.30 -2.96 2.28
C SER A 92 20.75 -3.42 0.94
N ALA A 93 19.46 -3.17 0.70
CA ALA A 93 18.87 -3.28 -0.62
C ALA A 93 19.05 -1.96 -1.37
N ARG A 94 19.28 -2.04 -2.69
CA ARG A 94 19.34 -0.86 -3.56
C ARG A 94 18.02 -0.10 -3.57
N TYR A 95 16.90 -0.85 -3.55
CA TYR A 95 15.57 -0.27 -3.63
C TYR A 95 14.90 -0.26 -2.26
N ILE A 96 14.42 0.91 -1.86
CA ILE A 96 13.76 1.12 -0.57
C ILE A 96 12.32 1.52 -0.84
N LEU A 97 11.37 0.73 -0.33
CA LEU A 97 9.96 1.08 -0.31
C LEU A 97 9.66 1.80 1.01
N VAL A 98 9.50 3.10 0.92
CA VAL A 98 9.13 3.97 2.05
C VAL A 98 7.62 4.01 2.14
N VAL A 99 7.05 3.51 3.24
CA VAL A 99 5.60 3.50 3.44
C VAL A 99 5.26 4.30 4.68
N ARG A 100 4.37 5.26 4.53
CA ARG A 100 3.85 6.10 5.60
C ARG A 100 2.33 6.11 5.53
N GLY A 101 1.68 6.18 6.66
CA GLY A 101 0.24 6.28 6.71
C GLY A 101 -0.30 6.25 8.13
N TYR A 102 -1.50 6.76 8.27
CA TYR A 102 -2.22 6.76 9.54
C TYR A 102 -3.56 6.08 9.37
N ALA A 103 -3.70 4.93 10.05
CA ALA A 103 -4.95 4.21 10.21
C ALA A 103 -5.24 4.00 11.69
N SER A 104 -6.50 4.09 12.08
CA SER A 104 -6.88 3.77 13.46
C SER A 104 -6.62 2.29 13.75
N LEU A 105 -5.82 2.02 14.77
CA LEU A 105 -5.57 0.65 15.27
C LEU A 105 -6.64 0.19 16.28
N ASN A 106 -7.57 1.07 16.66
CA ASN A 106 -8.66 0.72 17.55
C ASN A 106 -9.55 -0.34 16.88
N THR A 107 -9.71 -1.49 17.51
CA THR A 107 -10.51 -2.60 17.01
C THR A 107 -11.96 -2.22 16.70
N MET A 108 -12.52 -1.25 17.43
CA MET A 108 -13.88 -0.74 17.18
C MET A 108 -14.00 0.15 15.93
N ARG A 109 -12.86 0.65 15.40
CA ARG A 109 -12.80 1.48 14.19
C ARG A 109 -12.23 0.73 12.99
N ARG A 110 -11.83 -0.52 13.16
CA ARG A 110 -11.46 -1.39 12.04
C ARG A 110 -12.72 -1.83 11.29
N CYS A 111 -12.54 -2.05 10.01
CA CYS A 111 -13.62 -2.59 9.19
C CYS A 111 -14.03 -4.00 9.65
N PHE A 112 -15.28 -4.34 9.47
CA PHE A 112 -15.85 -5.63 9.88
C PHE A 112 -15.10 -6.83 9.29
N GLY A 113 -14.54 -6.71 8.08
CA GLY A 113 -13.68 -7.71 7.43
C GLY A 113 -12.21 -7.70 7.86
N GLY A 114 -11.83 -6.88 8.86
CA GLY A 114 -10.45 -6.77 9.35
C GLY A 114 -9.56 -5.78 8.59
N GLY A 115 -10.09 -5.08 7.59
CA GLY A 115 -9.40 -4.00 6.88
C GLY A 115 -9.24 -2.73 7.71
N PHE A 116 -8.69 -1.69 7.09
CA PHE A 116 -8.32 -0.43 7.71
C PHE A 116 -8.94 0.76 6.97
N ASN A 117 -9.23 1.83 7.71
CA ASN A 117 -9.59 3.12 7.13
C ASN A 117 -8.42 4.09 7.33
N PHE A 118 -7.87 4.59 6.24
CA PHE A 118 -6.73 5.50 6.21
C PHE A 118 -7.19 6.93 5.99
N ASN A 119 -6.67 7.85 6.80
CA ASN A 119 -6.76 9.27 6.51
C ASN A 119 -5.81 9.62 5.36
N ASP A 120 -4.61 9.04 5.42
CA ASP A 120 -3.57 9.14 4.40
C ASP A 120 -2.74 7.85 4.38
N LEU A 121 -2.31 7.45 3.21
CA LEU A 121 -1.36 6.37 2.97
C LEU A 121 -0.50 6.77 1.78
N THR A 122 0.81 6.75 1.97
CA THR A 122 1.79 7.01 0.91
C THR A 122 2.78 5.86 0.83
N ALA A 123 3.22 5.55 -0.38
CA ALA A 123 4.28 4.60 -0.64
C ALA A 123 5.17 5.12 -1.77
N GLU A 124 6.47 5.18 -1.54
CA GLU A 124 7.46 5.64 -2.49
C GLU A 124 8.53 4.58 -2.67
N LEU A 125 8.87 4.25 -3.91
CA LEU A 125 10.00 3.39 -4.22
C LEU A 125 11.19 4.27 -4.59
N VAL A 126 12.26 4.15 -3.82
CA VAL A 126 13.48 4.95 -3.97
C VAL A 126 14.65 4.05 -4.39
N ASP A 127 15.37 4.44 -5.43
CA ASP A 127 16.69 3.89 -5.73
C ASP A 127 17.74 4.57 -4.83
N ALA A 128 18.19 3.86 -3.81
CA ALA A 128 19.16 4.39 -2.84
C ALA A 128 20.55 4.66 -3.44
N GLN A 129 20.87 4.11 -4.60
CA GLN A 129 22.13 4.35 -5.28
C GLN A 129 22.17 5.75 -5.91
N ASN A 130 21.06 6.17 -6.50
CA ASN A 130 20.94 7.44 -7.21
C ASN A 130 20.18 8.50 -6.38
N ASN A 131 19.57 8.07 -5.26
CA ASN A 131 18.67 8.89 -4.45
C ASN A 131 17.48 9.42 -5.28
N GLU A 132 16.93 8.57 -6.16
CA GLU A 132 15.88 8.91 -7.10
C GLU A 132 14.59 8.17 -6.74
N THR A 133 13.47 8.89 -6.71
CA THR A 133 12.15 8.28 -6.52
C THR A 133 11.67 7.71 -7.85
N ILE A 134 11.39 6.42 -7.89
CA ILE A 134 10.91 5.71 -9.08
C ILE A 134 9.42 5.91 -9.25
N PHE A 135 8.65 5.74 -8.18
CA PHE A 135 7.22 6.05 -8.15
C PHE A 135 6.79 6.56 -6.77
N SER A 136 5.66 7.23 -6.76
CA SER A 136 4.89 7.57 -5.56
C SER A 136 3.44 7.14 -5.72
N VAL A 137 2.90 6.49 -4.70
CA VAL A 137 1.48 6.16 -4.56
C VAL A 137 0.95 6.90 -3.35
N SER A 138 -0.14 7.63 -3.53
CA SER A 138 -0.86 8.28 -2.43
C SER A 138 -2.31 7.88 -2.43
N GLY A 139 -2.92 7.73 -1.27
CA GLY A 139 -4.32 7.35 -1.17
C GLY A 139 -4.92 7.59 0.20
N SER A 140 -6.23 7.56 0.25
CA SER A 140 -7.03 7.65 1.47
C SER A 140 -8.28 6.77 1.35
N GLY A 141 -8.95 6.53 2.47
CA GLY A 141 -10.16 5.73 2.53
C GLY A 141 -9.93 4.29 2.98
N TYR A 142 -10.77 3.38 2.50
CA TYR A 142 -10.79 2.01 2.99
C TYR A 142 -9.82 1.11 2.23
N SER A 143 -9.07 0.31 2.97
CA SER A 143 -8.28 -0.77 2.38
C SER A 143 -9.17 -1.94 1.97
N GLU A 144 -8.58 -2.99 1.46
CA GLU A 144 -9.23 -4.28 1.24
C GLU A 144 -9.82 -4.83 2.55
N ASN A 145 -10.78 -5.73 2.44
CA ASN A 145 -11.50 -6.34 3.57
C ASN A 145 -12.27 -5.34 4.44
N CYS A 146 -12.89 -4.35 3.80
CA CYS A 146 -13.77 -3.36 4.42
C CYS A 146 -15.18 -3.35 3.80
N PRO A 147 -15.90 -4.49 3.73
CA PRO A 147 -17.24 -4.49 3.15
C PRO A 147 -18.18 -3.52 3.91
N PRO A 148 -19.09 -2.83 3.21
CA PRO A 148 -19.31 -2.82 1.76
C PRO A 148 -18.40 -1.86 0.99
N MET A 149 -17.51 -1.12 1.64
CA MET A 149 -16.70 -0.03 1.06
C MET A 149 -15.23 -0.42 0.84
N SER A 150 -14.96 -1.69 0.54
CA SER A 150 -13.59 -2.15 0.31
C SER A 150 -12.94 -1.43 -0.86
N GLY A 151 -11.76 -0.83 -0.60
CA GLY A 151 -10.87 -0.29 -1.62
C GLY A 151 -9.80 -1.31 -2.03
N ASN A 152 -8.77 -0.84 -2.74
CA ASN A 152 -7.61 -1.63 -3.18
C ASN A 152 -6.28 -0.92 -2.85
N LEU A 153 -6.18 -0.29 -1.69
CA LEU A 153 -5.03 0.54 -1.33
C LEU A 153 -3.71 -0.24 -1.32
N PHE A 154 -3.71 -1.44 -0.75
CA PHE A 154 -2.51 -2.26 -0.67
C PHE A 154 -2.19 -2.94 -2.00
N GLY A 155 -3.22 -3.37 -2.74
CA GLY A 155 -3.06 -3.93 -4.08
C GLY A 155 -2.39 -2.95 -5.02
N ASN A 156 -2.82 -1.70 -5.02
CA ASN A 156 -2.25 -0.68 -5.89
C ASN A 156 -0.77 -0.37 -5.57
N ILE A 157 -0.37 -0.39 -4.29
CA ILE A 157 1.05 -0.29 -3.91
C ILE A 157 1.84 -1.47 -4.47
N VAL A 158 1.33 -2.68 -4.30
CA VAL A 158 1.98 -3.90 -4.80
C VAL A 158 2.07 -3.90 -6.32
N ASP A 159 1.02 -3.46 -7.01
CA ASP A 159 0.99 -3.36 -8.47
C ASP A 159 1.97 -2.31 -8.99
N ALA A 160 2.10 -1.16 -8.33
CA ALA A 160 3.11 -0.15 -8.68
C ALA A 160 4.53 -0.71 -8.52
N VAL A 161 4.80 -1.43 -7.42
CA VAL A 161 6.08 -2.13 -7.23
C VAL A 161 6.32 -3.13 -8.36
N LYS A 162 5.35 -3.98 -8.69
CA LYS A 162 5.48 -4.97 -9.79
C LYS A 162 5.74 -4.31 -11.14
N GLN A 163 5.04 -3.23 -11.43
CA GLN A 163 5.21 -2.47 -12.67
C GLN A 163 6.62 -1.88 -12.81
N SER A 164 7.32 -1.61 -11.71
CA SER A 164 8.70 -1.12 -11.74
C SER A 164 9.71 -2.21 -12.10
N TRP A 165 9.39 -3.50 -11.94
CA TRP A 165 10.22 -4.64 -12.35
C TRP A 165 9.73 -5.24 -13.66
N GLN A 166 10.69 -5.80 -14.43
CA GLN A 166 10.40 -6.68 -15.57
C GLN A 166 10.08 -8.09 -15.10
#